data_2be9a8ff426519d0a7d0a4ab1485a65b
#
_entry.id   2be9a8ff426519d0a7d0a4ab1485a65b
#
_cell.length_a   1.000
_cell.length_b   1.000
_cell.length_c   1.000
_cell.angle_alpha   90.00
_cell.angle_beta   90.00
_cell.angle_gamma   90.00
#
_symmetry.space_group_name_H-M   'P 1'
#
loop_
_entity.id
_entity.type
_entity.pdbx_description
1 polymer ?
#
loop_
_entity_poly.entity_id
_entity_poly.type
_entity_poly.pdbx_seq_one_letter_code
_entity_poly.pdbx_strand_id
1 'polypeptide(L)'
;MRPEPDKDWSKFWWLEPDVTFLNHGAFGACPKPVLEVQQQFRLRLEQQPLRFLAQDLEGLLDSVRQVLAEFVGADPLDLVFVSNATTGINTVLRSLHFTPDDELLTTNHEYNACRNALDFVAARSGAQVVVAEIPLPIQSPQQVIEAVVAKISPKTRLALLDHVTSQTGLVMPIQALVRELSQRGIDTLIDGAHAPGTIPLSLPTIGATYYTGNCHKWLCAPKGAAFLYVQRDRQAQIRPLTISHGANSPRTDRSRFRLEFDWPGTYDPSAYLSVPTAIEFLGGLLPGGWPELMARNRAKALAARKVLCEALNVSPPCPDEMIAALAVVPLPDGSYQALQTSLLNQYGIEVPIVPWPGGQKRLVRVAAQIYNTVSQYEYLAQALVKLLAAEAG
;
A
#
# COMPACT_ATOMS: atom_id res chain seq x y z
N MET A 1 11.89 19.22 24.79
CA MET A 1 12.17 19.81 23.47
C MET A 1 11.79 18.77 22.43
N ARG A 2 11.10 19.17 21.36
CA ARG A 2 10.71 18.27 20.28
C ARG A 2 11.96 17.82 19.50
N PRO A 3 12.14 16.51 19.24
CA PRO A 3 13.31 16.05 18.50
C PRO A 3 13.17 16.39 17.01
N GLU A 4 14.28 16.79 16.42
CA GLU A 4 14.32 17.13 15.00
C GLU A 4 14.36 15.85 14.12
N PRO A 5 13.82 15.91 12.89
CA PRO A 5 14.02 14.87 11.90
C PRO A 5 15.49 14.84 11.45
N ASP A 6 15.87 13.79 10.72
CA ASP A 6 17.20 13.71 10.11
C ASP A 6 17.38 14.82 9.08
N LYS A 7 18.25 15.79 9.38
CA LYS A 7 18.44 17.02 8.59
C LYS A 7 19.01 16.74 7.19
N ASP A 8 19.78 15.67 7.04
CA ASP A 8 20.36 15.33 5.74
C ASP A 8 19.29 14.92 4.73
N TRP A 9 18.23 14.30 5.21
CA TRP A 9 17.16 13.78 4.35
C TRP A 9 15.88 14.62 4.39
N SER A 10 15.46 15.11 5.55
CA SER A 10 14.18 15.86 5.70
C SER A 10 14.11 17.11 4.84
N LYS A 11 15.25 17.73 4.51
CA LYS A 11 15.34 18.89 3.60
C LYS A 11 14.70 18.67 2.23
N PHE A 12 14.58 17.43 1.78
CA PHE A 12 13.97 17.09 0.50
C PHE A 12 12.45 17.01 0.55
N TRP A 13 11.83 17.12 1.71
CA TRP A 13 10.36 17.10 1.87
C TRP A 13 9.85 18.45 2.41
N TRP A 14 8.62 18.78 2.07
CA TRP A 14 7.88 19.89 2.67
C TRP A 14 7.00 19.42 3.82
N LEU A 15 7.59 18.72 4.78
CA LEU A 15 6.89 18.37 6.01
C LEU A 15 6.78 19.60 6.92
N GLU A 16 5.66 19.68 7.64
CA GLU A 16 5.43 20.76 8.60
C GLU A 16 6.50 20.71 9.71
N PRO A 17 7.32 21.78 9.89
CA PRO A 17 8.44 21.74 10.84
C PRO A 17 8.00 21.61 12.31
N ASP A 18 6.77 22.04 12.61
CA ASP A 18 6.18 21.95 13.94
C ASP A 18 5.45 20.62 14.22
N VAL A 19 5.55 19.64 13.31
CA VAL A 19 4.96 18.32 13.46
C VAL A 19 6.02 17.23 13.41
N THR A 20 6.04 16.37 14.42
CA THR A 20 6.78 15.10 14.36
C THR A 20 5.97 14.11 13.55
N PHE A 21 6.30 13.97 12.25
CA PHE A 21 5.55 13.16 11.30
C PHE A 21 6.00 11.70 11.34
N LEU A 22 5.20 10.83 11.96
CA LEU A 22 5.42 9.38 12.09
C LEU A 22 4.37 8.55 11.34
N ASN A 23 3.73 9.15 10.34
CA ASN A 23 2.57 8.60 9.63
C ASN A 23 2.79 8.46 8.10
N HIS A 24 4.03 8.29 7.64
CA HIS A 24 4.33 8.17 6.21
C HIS A 24 3.49 7.07 5.52
N GLY A 25 3.23 5.97 6.20
CA GLY A 25 2.46 4.84 5.66
C GLY A 25 1.00 5.14 5.32
N ALA A 26 0.38 6.19 5.85
CA ALA A 26 -1.02 6.50 5.55
C ALA A 26 -1.20 6.90 4.07
N PHE A 27 -0.48 7.94 3.63
CA PHE A 27 -0.63 8.53 2.30
C PHE A 27 0.70 8.74 1.57
N GLY A 28 1.84 8.54 2.23
CA GLY A 28 3.15 8.93 1.75
C GLY A 28 3.35 10.44 1.77
N ALA A 29 4.60 10.87 1.70
CA ALA A 29 4.98 12.24 1.43
C ALA A 29 5.86 12.26 0.17
N CYS A 30 5.56 13.15 -0.77
CA CYS A 30 6.28 13.25 -2.03
C CYS A 30 7.45 14.23 -1.87
N PRO A 31 8.69 13.89 -2.26
CA PRO A 31 9.82 14.78 -2.17
C PRO A 31 9.78 15.91 -3.20
N LYS A 32 10.41 17.03 -2.87
CA LYS A 32 10.45 18.26 -3.69
C LYS A 32 10.87 18.00 -5.14
N PRO A 33 11.97 17.26 -5.45
CA PRO A 33 12.39 17.04 -6.83
C PRO A 33 11.32 16.30 -7.67
N VAL A 34 10.55 15.41 -7.05
CA VAL A 34 9.47 14.67 -7.73
C VAL A 34 8.27 15.58 -8.00
N LEU A 35 7.92 16.46 -7.05
CA LEU A 35 6.85 17.45 -7.22
C LEU A 35 7.20 18.48 -8.30
N GLU A 36 8.47 18.87 -8.41
CA GLU A 36 8.97 19.76 -9.46
C GLU A 36 8.77 19.14 -10.85
N VAL A 37 9.10 17.86 -11.02
CA VAL A 37 8.88 17.13 -12.29
C VAL A 37 7.38 17.00 -12.58
N GLN A 38 6.55 16.71 -11.57
CA GLN A 38 5.10 16.69 -11.74
C GLN A 38 4.59 18.04 -12.26
N GLN A 39 5.06 19.15 -11.71
CA GLN A 39 4.68 20.48 -12.15
C GLN A 39 5.11 20.77 -13.60
N GLN A 40 6.29 20.30 -14.01
CA GLN A 40 6.76 20.42 -15.41
C GLN A 40 5.84 19.67 -16.38
N PHE A 41 5.37 18.46 -16.04
CA PHE A 41 4.40 17.74 -16.86
C PHE A 41 3.06 18.47 -16.97
N ARG A 42 2.56 19.05 -15.89
CA ARG A 42 1.34 19.87 -15.90
C ARG A 42 1.47 21.09 -16.81
N LEU A 43 2.58 21.82 -16.70
CA LEU A 43 2.85 22.95 -17.57
C LEU A 43 2.93 22.54 -19.04
N ARG A 44 3.61 21.43 -19.35
CA ARG A 44 3.71 20.89 -20.70
C ARG A 44 2.33 20.50 -21.26
N LEU A 45 1.47 19.89 -20.41
CA LEU A 45 0.10 19.55 -20.79
C LEU A 45 -0.69 20.81 -21.17
N GLU A 46 -0.64 21.85 -20.34
CA GLU A 46 -1.39 23.09 -20.59
C GLU A 46 -0.84 23.90 -21.78
N GLN A 47 0.43 23.77 -22.10
CA GLN A 47 1.02 24.44 -23.27
C GLN A 47 0.47 23.93 -24.60
N GLN A 48 0.23 22.61 -24.74
CA GLN A 48 -0.31 21.98 -25.95
C GLN A 48 -1.18 20.75 -25.59
N PRO A 49 -2.39 20.93 -25.06
CA PRO A 49 -3.20 19.81 -24.52
C PRO A 49 -3.48 18.72 -25.55
N LEU A 50 -3.83 19.09 -26.79
CA LEU A 50 -4.10 18.10 -27.85
C LEU A 50 -2.85 17.28 -28.20
N ARG A 51 -1.71 17.91 -28.38
CA ARG A 51 -0.46 17.21 -28.68
C ARG A 51 -0.08 16.30 -27.52
N PHE A 52 -0.12 16.83 -26.31
CA PHE A 52 0.28 16.07 -25.12
C PHE A 52 -0.60 14.84 -24.90
N LEU A 53 -1.92 15.02 -24.92
CA LEU A 53 -2.87 13.94 -24.61
C LEU A 53 -3.08 12.97 -25.77
N ALA A 54 -3.13 13.45 -27.02
CA ALA A 54 -3.48 12.63 -28.17
C ALA A 54 -2.26 12.06 -28.94
N GLN A 55 -1.08 12.62 -28.76
CA GLN A 55 0.12 12.20 -29.51
C GLN A 55 1.23 11.69 -28.61
N ASP A 56 1.55 12.41 -27.52
CA ASP A 56 2.73 12.11 -26.69
C ASP A 56 2.43 11.13 -25.56
N LEU A 57 1.19 11.12 -25.00
CA LEU A 57 0.84 10.45 -23.76
C LEU A 57 1.11 8.94 -23.77
N GLU A 58 0.73 8.24 -24.83
CA GLU A 58 0.93 6.78 -24.92
C GLU A 58 2.41 6.39 -24.82
N GLY A 59 3.28 7.12 -25.54
CA GLY A 59 4.73 6.89 -25.47
C GLY A 59 5.33 7.24 -24.12
N LEU A 60 4.82 8.30 -23.48
CA LEU A 60 5.22 8.67 -22.11
C LEU A 60 4.81 7.60 -21.09
N LEU A 61 3.57 7.10 -21.16
CA LEU A 61 3.10 6.01 -20.29
C LEU A 61 3.90 4.72 -20.51
N ASP A 62 4.29 4.41 -21.76
CA ASP A 62 5.13 3.24 -22.05
C ASP A 62 6.50 3.33 -21.38
N SER A 63 7.13 4.50 -21.46
CA SER A 63 8.42 4.74 -20.82
C SER A 63 8.35 4.59 -19.30
N VAL A 64 7.31 5.17 -18.68
CA VAL A 64 7.06 5.05 -17.24
C VAL A 64 6.81 3.59 -16.84
N ARG A 65 6.01 2.89 -17.63
CA ARG A 65 5.65 1.50 -17.38
C ARG A 65 6.87 0.59 -17.43
N GLN A 66 7.80 0.84 -18.34
CA GLN A 66 9.08 0.10 -18.41
C GLN A 66 9.86 0.23 -17.10
N VAL A 67 10.07 1.46 -16.61
CA VAL A 67 10.81 1.71 -15.36
C VAL A 67 10.09 1.09 -14.15
N LEU A 68 8.76 1.23 -14.08
CA LEU A 68 7.99 0.62 -12.99
C LEU A 68 8.03 -0.91 -13.05
N ALA A 69 7.93 -1.49 -14.25
CA ALA A 69 8.01 -2.93 -14.47
C ALA A 69 9.35 -3.50 -14.00
N GLU A 70 10.46 -2.85 -14.34
CA GLU A 70 11.79 -3.22 -13.86
C GLU A 70 11.87 -3.18 -12.33
N PHE A 71 11.28 -2.14 -11.71
CA PHE A 71 11.29 -1.99 -10.25
C PHE A 71 10.49 -3.07 -9.52
N VAL A 72 9.35 -3.50 -10.06
CA VAL A 72 8.50 -4.55 -9.46
C VAL A 72 8.78 -5.94 -10.02
N GLY A 73 9.76 -6.07 -10.92
CA GLY A 73 10.19 -7.33 -11.55
C GLY A 73 9.13 -7.92 -12.49
N ALA A 74 8.32 -7.12 -13.16
CA ALA A 74 7.22 -7.56 -14.03
C ALA A 74 7.50 -7.31 -15.53
N ASP A 75 6.71 -7.95 -16.41
CA ASP A 75 6.63 -7.55 -17.81
C ASP A 75 5.79 -6.26 -17.90
N PRO A 76 6.26 -5.19 -18.58
CA PRO A 76 5.51 -3.96 -18.73
C PRO A 76 4.16 -4.14 -19.45
N LEU A 77 3.99 -5.20 -20.23
CA LEU A 77 2.72 -5.52 -20.88
C LEU A 77 1.65 -6.09 -19.90
N ASP A 78 2.05 -6.44 -18.69
CA ASP A 78 1.13 -6.95 -17.66
C ASP A 78 0.74 -5.86 -16.63
N LEU A 79 1.26 -4.62 -16.83
CA LEU A 79 1.00 -3.47 -15.95
C LEU A 79 0.14 -2.41 -16.62
N VAL A 80 -0.82 -1.88 -15.85
CA VAL A 80 -1.56 -0.66 -16.19
C VAL A 80 -1.60 0.29 -14.99
N PHE A 81 -1.83 1.57 -15.25
CA PHE A 81 -1.93 2.58 -14.20
C PHE A 81 -3.36 2.67 -13.68
N VAL A 82 -3.46 2.89 -12.38
CA VAL A 82 -4.70 3.21 -11.66
C VAL A 82 -4.40 4.31 -10.64
N SER A 83 -5.42 5.03 -10.19
CA SER A 83 -5.21 6.16 -9.28
C SER A 83 -4.72 5.74 -7.88
N ASN A 84 -5.10 4.57 -7.42
CA ASN A 84 -4.71 3.98 -6.12
C ASN A 84 -5.03 2.48 -6.10
N ALA A 85 -4.52 1.77 -5.09
CA ALA A 85 -4.78 0.33 -4.93
C ALA A 85 -6.27 0.00 -4.77
N THR A 86 -7.04 0.84 -4.08
CA THR A 86 -8.50 0.65 -3.96
C THR A 86 -9.19 0.64 -5.32
N THR A 87 -8.77 1.52 -6.24
CA THR A 87 -9.24 1.49 -7.64
C THR A 87 -8.84 0.19 -8.33
N GLY A 88 -7.60 -0.30 -8.13
CA GLY A 88 -7.12 -1.58 -8.66
C GLY A 88 -7.97 -2.76 -8.17
N ILE A 89 -8.21 -2.85 -6.86
CA ILE A 89 -9.09 -3.87 -6.24
C ILE A 89 -10.50 -3.82 -6.84
N ASN A 90 -11.13 -2.62 -6.85
CA ASN A 90 -12.47 -2.47 -7.45
C ASN A 90 -12.50 -2.86 -8.93
N THR A 91 -11.46 -2.53 -9.69
CA THR A 91 -11.33 -2.88 -11.11
C THR A 91 -11.40 -4.39 -11.31
N VAL A 92 -10.63 -5.15 -10.55
CA VAL A 92 -10.63 -6.62 -10.65
C VAL A 92 -11.95 -7.18 -10.17
N LEU A 93 -12.39 -6.85 -8.96
CA LEU A 93 -13.62 -7.38 -8.37
C LEU A 93 -14.87 -7.12 -9.23
N ARG A 94 -14.95 -5.95 -9.87
CA ARG A 94 -16.12 -5.59 -10.70
C ARG A 94 -16.02 -6.08 -12.15
N SER A 95 -14.84 -6.53 -12.57
CA SER A 95 -14.65 -7.19 -13.88
C SER A 95 -14.99 -8.67 -13.83
N LEU A 96 -14.79 -9.31 -12.68
CA LEU A 96 -15.06 -10.72 -12.50
C LEU A 96 -16.56 -11.00 -12.32
N HIS A 97 -16.97 -12.19 -12.75
CA HIS A 97 -18.34 -12.66 -12.58
C HIS A 97 -18.39 -13.69 -11.46
N PHE A 98 -19.21 -13.44 -10.46
CA PHE A 98 -19.43 -14.33 -9.32
C PHE A 98 -20.88 -14.79 -9.27
N THR A 99 -21.13 -15.95 -8.66
CA THR A 99 -22.43 -16.59 -8.50
C THR A 99 -22.72 -16.85 -7.01
N PRO A 100 -23.97 -17.18 -6.63
CA PRO A 100 -24.30 -17.52 -5.24
C PRO A 100 -23.56 -18.74 -4.67
N ASP A 101 -22.97 -19.57 -5.53
CA ASP A 101 -22.17 -20.73 -5.11
C ASP A 101 -20.71 -20.40 -4.84
N ASP A 102 -20.26 -19.19 -5.19
CA ASP A 102 -18.87 -18.77 -5.02
C ASP A 102 -18.60 -18.23 -3.60
N GLU A 103 -17.42 -18.54 -3.09
CA GLU A 103 -16.84 -17.96 -1.88
C GLU A 103 -15.67 -17.04 -2.23
N LEU A 104 -15.68 -15.86 -1.61
CA LEU A 104 -14.64 -14.85 -1.72
C LEU A 104 -13.88 -14.82 -0.39
N LEU A 105 -12.66 -15.36 -0.40
CA LEU A 105 -11.84 -15.48 0.81
C LEU A 105 -11.05 -14.20 1.06
N THR A 106 -11.01 -13.75 2.31
CA THR A 106 -10.17 -12.63 2.76
C THR A 106 -9.74 -12.84 4.21
N THR A 107 -9.05 -11.85 4.81
CA THR A 107 -8.65 -11.90 6.21
C THR A 107 -9.34 -10.81 7.04
N ASN A 108 -9.32 -10.95 8.37
CA ASN A 108 -9.76 -9.91 9.29
C ASN A 108 -8.78 -8.70 9.32
N HIS A 109 -7.61 -8.77 8.66
CA HIS A 109 -6.65 -7.68 8.51
C HIS A 109 -6.86 -6.86 7.23
N GLU A 110 -7.81 -7.26 6.38
CA GLU A 110 -8.07 -6.59 5.10
C GLU A 110 -8.40 -5.11 5.27
N TYR A 111 -7.84 -4.28 4.38
CA TYR A 111 -8.11 -2.85 4.39
C TYR A 111 -9.61 -2.56 4.20
N ASN A 112 -10.19 -1.73 5.06
CA ASN A 112 -11.64 -1.52 5.11
C ASN A 112 -12.28 -1.13 3.77
N ALA A 113 -11.60 -0.31 2.94
CA ALA A 113 -12.15 0.05 1.62
C ALA A 113 -12.17 -1.14 0.65
N CYS A 114 -11.17 -2.02 0.72
CA CYS A 114 -11.09 -3.24 -0.09
C CYS A 114 -12.11 -4.27 0.40
N ARG A 115 -12.27 -4.40 1.72
CA ARG A 115 -13.33 -5.21 2.32
C ARG A 115 -14.72 -4.75 1.88
N ASN A 116 -14.99 -3.45 1.90
CA ASN A 116 -16.26 -2.89 1.42
C ASN A 116 -16.49 -3.17 -0.08
N ALA A 117 -15.44 -3.14 -0.91
CA ALA A 117 -15.53 -3.48 -2.32
C ALA A 117 -15.85 -4.97 -2.52
N LEU A 118 -15.26 -5.85 -1.69
CA LEU A 118 -15.54 -7.28 -1.70
C LEU A 118 -16.99 -7.56 -1.28
N ASP A 119 -17.44 -6.96 -0.18
CA ASP A 119 -18.83 -7.09 0.32
C ASP A 119 -19.85 -6.56 -0.71
N PHE A 120 -19.51 -5.46 -1.42
CA PHE A 120 -20.37 -4.91 -2.47
C PHE A 120 -20.59 -5.89 -3.64
N VAL A 121 -19.52 -6.53 -4.14
CA VAL A 121 -19.66 -7.48 -5.25
C VAL A 121 -20.33 -8.78 -4.78
N ALA A 122 -20.05 -9.24 -3.57
CA ALA A 122 -20.70 -10.40 -2.96
C ALA A 122 -22.22 -10.18 -2.82
N ALA A 123 -22.63 -9.02 -2.29
CA ALA A 123 -24.05 -8.68 -2.16
C ALA A 123 -24.80 -8.65 -3.52
N ARG A 124 -24.13 -8.22 -4.60
CA ARG A 124 -24.71 -8.16 -5.94
C ARG A 124 -24.83 -9.51 -6.64
N SER A 125 -23.89 -10.41 -6.39
CA SER A 125 -23.81 -11.72 -7.04
C SER A 125 -24.47 -12.83 -6.22
N GLY A 126 -24.70 -12.60 -4.93
CA GLY A 126 -25.11 -13.62 -3.97
C GLY A 126 -23.95 -14.47 -3.44
N ALA A 127 -22.70 -14.21 -3.87
CA ALA A 127 -21.51 -14.90 -3.36
C ALA A 127 -21.30 -14.64 -1.87
N GLN A 128 -20.56 -15.52 -1.19
CA GLN A 128 -20.31 -15.42 0.24
C GLN A 128 -18.89 -14.93 0.51
N VAL A 129 -18.75 -13.97 1.42
CA VAL A 129 -17.42 -13.56 1.92
C VAL A 129 -17.03 -14.45 3.09
N VAL A 130 -15.89 -15.12 2.95
CA VAL A 130 -15.28 -15.98 3.98
C VAL A 130 -14.07 -15.27 4.57
N VAL A 131 -14.04 -15.12 5.88
CA VAL A 131 -12.96 -14.41 6.58
C VAL A 131 -12.08 -15.39 7.33
N ALA A 132 -10.78 -15.35 7.04
CA ALA A 132 -9.77 -16.03 7.84
C ALA A 132 -9.33 -15.13 8.99
N GLU A 133 -9.49 -15.62 10.21
CA GLU A 133 -9.10 -14.91 11.43
C GLU A 133 -7.60 -15.09 11.70
N ILE A 134 -6.82 -14.08 11.38
CA ILE A 134 -5.39 -14.02 11.70
C ILE A 134 -5.24 -13.44 13.09
N PRO A 135 -4.58 -14.17 14.03
CA PRO A 135 -4.43 -13.67 15.39
C PRO A 135 -3.48 -12.48 15.47
N LEU A 136 -3.72 -11.61 16.44
CA LEU A 136 -2.77 -10.61 16.89
C LEU A 136 -2.89 -10.53 18.42
N PRO A 137 -1.85 -10.90 19.19
CA PRO A 137 -0.48 -11.23 18.77
C PRO A 137 -0.35 -12.48 17.90
N ILE A 138 0.64 -12.46 16.98
CA ILE A 138 0.99 -13.58 16.11
C ILE A 138 2.41 -14.04 16.37
N GLN A 139 2.67 -15.38 16.34
CA GLN A 139 3.95 -15.96 16.69
C GLN A 139 4.82 -16.32 15.47
N SER A 140 4.21 -16.53 14.30
CA SER A 140 4.94 -16.90 13.10
C SER A 140 4.12 -16.63 11.83
N PRO A 141 4.77 -16.45 10.66
CA PRO A 141 4.09 -16.39 9.37
C PRO A 141 3.26 -17.65 9.06
N GLN A 142 3.65 -18.81 9.63
CA GLN A 142 2.96 -20.06 9.43
C GLN A 142 1.51 -20.02 9.94
N GLN A 143 1.25 -19.30 11.04
CA GLN A 143 -0.12 -19.13 11.55
C GLN A 143 -1.04 -18.40 10.55
N VAL A 144 -0.50 -17.49 9.73
CA VAL A 144 -1.26 -16.84 8.64
C VAL A 144 -1.65 -17.89 7.61
N ILE A 145 -0.69 -18.73 7.18
CA ILE A 145 -0.94 -19.75 6.17
C ILE A 145 -2.00 -20.74 6.66
N GLU A 146 -1.86 -21.23 7.88
CA GLU A 146 -2.81 -22.17 8.50
C GLU A 146 -4.23 -21.57 8.59
N ALA A 147 -4.35 -20.33 9.05
CA ALA A 147 -5.64 -19.65 9.18
C ALA A 147 -6.33 -19.49 7.82
N VAL A 148 -5.60 -19.09 6.78
CA VAL A 148 -6.14 -18.92 5.43
C VAL A 148 -6.50 -20.27 4.81
N VAL A 149 -5.60 -21.25 4.88
CA VAL A 149 -5.83 -22.59 4.30
C VAL A 149 -7.02 -23.31 4.95
N ALA A 150 -7.20 -23.15 6.26
CA ALA A 150 -8.34 -23.73 7.00
C ALA A 150 -9.72 -23.19 6.54
N LYS A 151 -9.76 -22.07 5.82
CA LYS A 151 -10.99 -21.47 5.30
C LYS A 151 -11.26 -21.79 3.83
N ILE A 152 -10.36 -22.49 3.16
CA ILE A 152 -10.54 -22.89 1.76
C ILE A 152 -11.58 -24.01 1.66
N SER A 153 -12.53 -23.85 0.75
CA SER A 153 -13.51 -24.87 0.39
C SER A 153 -13.52 -25.10 -1.14
N PRO A 154 -14.25 -26.12 -1.64
CA PRO A 154 -14.46 -26.31 -3.08
C PRO A 154 -15.17 -25.14 -3.77
N LYS A 155 -15.80 -24.24 -3.02
CA LYS A 155 -16.49 -23.04 -3.51
C LYS A 155 -15.61 -21.79 -3.55
N THR A 156 -14.42 -21.84 -2.97
CA THR A 156 -13.49 -20.69 -2.93
C THR A 156 -13.04 -20.34 -4.34
N ARG A 157 -13.47 -19.17 -4.83
CA ARG A 157 -13.25 -18.71 -6.20
C ARG A 157 -12.11 -17.71 -6.32
N LEU A 158 -11.98 -16.82 -5.34
CA LEU A 158 -10.98 -15.75 -5.28
C LEU A 158 -10.54 -15.54 -3.84
N ALA A 159 -9.24 -15.27 -3.65
CA ALA A 159 -8.70 -14.80 -2.37
C ALA A 159 -8.16 -13.37 -2.53
N LEU A 160 -8.73 -12.43 -1.75
CA LEU A 160 -8.23 -11.05 -1.61
C LEU A 160 -7.39 -10.97 -0.34
N LEU A 161 -6.10 -10.67 -0.48
CA LEU A 161 -5.12 -10.71 0.62
C LEU A 161 -4.20 -9.50 0.58
N ASP A 162 -3.93 -8.88 1.73
CA ASP A 162 -2.89 -7.85 1.87
C ASP A 162 -1.48 -8.45 1.79
N HIS A 163 -0.54 -7.78 1.09
CA HIS A 163 0.87 -8.13 1.18
C HIS A 163 1.54 -7.52 2.41
N VAL A 164 1.23 -6.26 2.70
CA VAL A 164 1.58 -5.60 3.95
C VAL A 164 0.32 -4.93 4.48
N THR A 165 -0.17 -5.41 5.61
CA THR A 165 -1.46 -5.00 6.18
C THR A 165 -1.46 -3.53 6.60
N SER A 166 -2.57 -2.83 6.35
CA SER A 166 -2.67 -1.39 6.65
C SER A 166 -2.76 -1.12 8.15
N GLN A 167 -3.65 -1.82 8.87
CA GLN A 167 -3.91 -1.54 10.29
C GLN A 167 -2.78 -2.03 11.19
N THR A 168 -2.21 -3.19 10.90
CA THR A 168 -1.31 -3.92 11.77
C THR A 168 0.15 -3.95 11.30
N GLY A 169 0.42 -3.48 10.06
CA GLY A 169 1.78 -3.36 9.53
C GLY A 169 2.50 -4.68 9.29
N LEU A 170 1.78 -5.81 9.28
CA LEU A 170 2.36 -7.15 9.10
C LEU A 170 2.71 -7.41 7.63
N VAL A 171 3.92 -7.89 7.41
CA VAL A 171 4.30 -8.51 6.13
C VAL A 171 3.74 -9.92 6.10
N MET A 172 2.78 -10.16 5.21
CA MET A 172 2.12 -11.46 5.06
C MET A 172 2.95 -12.39 4.17
N PRO A 173 2.93 -13.71 4.39
CA PRO A 173 3.67 -14.70 3.61
C PRO A 173 3.01 -14.97 2.24
N ILE A 174 2.84 -13.90 1.43
CA ILE A 174 2.02 -13.91 0.22
C ILE A 174 2.49 -14.92 -0.81
N GLN A 175 3.80 -15.07 -1.02
CA GLN A 175 4.30 -16.06 -1.98
C GLN A 175 3.89 -17.51 -1.60
N ALA A 176 3.92 -17.84 -0.31
CA ALA A 176 3.49 -19.17 0.15
C ALA A 176 1.96 -19.33 0.01
N LEU A 177 1.18 -18.29 0.38
CA LEU A 177 -0.27 -18.30 0.25
C LEU A 177 -0.72 -18.41 -1.21
N VAL A 178 -0.13 -17.64 -2.11
CA VAL A 178 -0.43 -17.70 -3.55
C VAL A 178 -0.15 -19.09 -4.11
N ARG A 179 0.98 -19.70 -3.73
CA ARG A 179 1.30 -21.08 -4.15
C ARG A 179 0.26 -22.09 -3.66
N GLU A 180 -0.17 -22.00 -2.39
CA GLU A 180 -1.19 -22.88 -1.82
C GLU A 180 -2.56 -22.73 -2.51
N LEU A 181 -2.94 -21.49 -2.84
CA LEU A 181 -4.20 -21.17 -3.49
C LEU A 181 -4.18 -21.59 -4.98
N SER A 182 -3.11 -21.30 -5.69
CA SER A 182 -2.97 -21.61 -7.12
C SER A 182 -2.96 -23.13 -7.38
N GLN A 183 -2.36 -23.93 -6.48
CA GLN A 183 -2.41 -25.40 -6.56
C GLN A 183 -3.85 -25.97 -6.47
N ARG A 184 -4.77 -25.19 -5.91
CA ARG A 184 -6.20 -25.51 -5.80
C ARG A 184 -7.06 -24.84 -6.89
N GLY A 185 -6.42 -24.16 -7.84
CA GLY A 185 -7.12 -23.44 -8.92
C GLY A 185 -7.83 -22.16 -8.46
N ILE A 186 -7.45 -21.59 -7.32
CA ILE A 186 -8.05 -20.38 -6.76
C ILE A 186 -7.24 -19.17 -7.23
N ASP A 187 -7.92 -18.21 -7.88
CA ASP A 187 -7.33 -16.94 -8.29
C ASP A 187 -7.02 -16.07 -7.06
N THR A 188 -5.93 -15.29 -7.14
CA THR A 188 -5.51 -14.39 -6.06
C THR A 188 -5.47 -12.94 -6.50
N LEU A 189 -6.05 -12.05 -5.70
CA LEU A 189 -5.97 -10.61 -5.83
C LEU A 189 -5.21 -10.07 -4.62
N ILE A 190 -4.01 -9.54 -4.86
CA ILE A 190 -3.14 -9.08 -3.77
C ILE A 190 -3.20 -7.57 -3.64
N ASP A 191 -3.61 -7.11 -2.45
CA ASP A 191 -3.45 -5.71 -2.07
C ASP A 191 -2.01 -5.45 -1.61
N GLY A 192 -1.21 -4.95 -2.52
CA GLY A 192 0.16 -4.52 -2.28
C GLY A 192 0.29 -3.03 -2.01
N ALA A 193 -0.75 -2.35 -1.51
CA ALA A 193 -0.73 -0.90 -1.32
C ALA A 193 0.48 -0.38 -0.55
N HIS A 194 1.02 -1.16 0.37
CA HIS A 194 2.19 -0.82 1.18
C HIS A 194 3.49 -1.49 0.76
N ALA A 195 3.46 -2.37 -0.24
CA ALA A 195 4.62 -3.20 -0.57
C ALA A 195 5.70 -2.50 -1.44
N PRO A 196 5.34 -1.75 -2.54
CA PRO A 196 6.34 -1.10 -3.36
C PRO A 196 7.15 -0.06 -2.56
N GLY A 197 8.47 -0.26 -2.46
CA GLY A 197 9.38 0.62 -1.71
C GLY A 197 9.58 0.26 -0.23
N THR A 198 8.85 -0.74 0.31
CA THR A 198 9.06 -1.25 1.68
C THR A 198 9.70 -2.62 1.72
N ILE A 199 9.39 -3.45 0.75
CA ILE A 199 9.93 -4.80 0.58
C ILE A 199 10.34 -5.02 -0.88
N PRO A 200 11.33 -5.88 -1.16
CA PRO A 200 11.66 -6.29 -2.52
C PRO A 200 10.45 -6.97 -3.19
N LEU A 201 10.20 -6.63 -4.45
CA LEU A 201 9.12 -7.22 -5.24
C LEU A 201 9.66 -7.92 -6.48
N SER A 202 9.06 -9.06 -6.80
CA SER A 202 9.12 -9.73 -8.09
C SER A 202 7.75 -10.35 -8.32
N LEU A 203 6.88 -9.65 -9.06
CA LEU A 203 5.48 -10.05 -9.25
C LEU A 203 5.35 -11.43 -9.90
N PRO A 204 6.16 -11.82 -10.91
CA PRO A 204 6.14 -13.18 -11.45
C PRO A 204 6.53 -14.24 -10.42
N THR A 205 7.49 -13.95 -9.54
CA THR A 205 7.90 -14.89 -8.47
C THR A 205 6.83 -15.06 -7.40
N ILE A 206 6.08 -14.00 -7.09
CA ILE A 206 4.91 -14.06 -6.22
C ILE A 206 3.83 -14.95 -6.85
N GLY A 207 3.64 -14.85 -8.17
CA GLY A 207 2.73 -15.69 -8.95
C GLY A 207 1.25 -15.34 -8.78
N ALA A 208 0.92 -14.19 -8.18
CA ALA A 208 -0.46 -13.74 -8.00
C ALA A 208 -1.17 -13.52 -9.34
N THR A 209 -2.45 -13.87 -9.42
CA THR A 209 -3.27 -13.65 -10.62
C THR A 209 -3.44 -12.16 -10.89
N TYR A 210 -3.69 -11.39 -9.83
CA TYR A 210 -3.83 -9.93 -9.84
C TYR A 210 -3.04 -9.35 -8.66
N TYR A 211 -2.40 -8.20 -8.90
CA TYR A 211 -1.66 -7.48 -7.87
C TYR A 211 -1.82 -5.98 -8.08
N THR A 212 -2.12 -5.22 -7.04
CA THR A 212 -2.14 -3.76 -7.11
C THR A 212 -1.22 -3.15 -6.07
N GLY A 213 -0.59 -2.02 -6.39
CA GLY A 213 0.33 -1.36 -5.48
C GLY A 213 0.31 0.16 -5.63
N ASN A 214 0.51 0.88 -4.52
CA ASN A 214 0.58 2.33 -4.53
C ASN A 214 2.02 2.81 -4.79
N CYS A 215 2.21 3.64 -5.82
CA CYS A 215 3.45 4.36 -6.03
C CYS A 215 3.54 5.60 -5.12
N HIS A 216 2.41 6.20 -4.72
CA HIS A 216 2.38 7.41 -3.92
C HIS A 216 2.65 7.22 -2.42
N LYS A 217 2.76 5.97 -1.92
CA LYS A 217 3.15 5.70 -0.53
C LYS A 217 4.67 5.65 -0.40
N TRP A 218 5.26 4.48 -0.48
CA TRP A 218 6.67 4.26 -0.15
C TRP A 218 7.63 4.48 -1.32
N LEU A 219 7.15 4.47 -2.57
CA LEU A 219 7.91 5.00 -3.70
C LEU A 219 7.92 6.53 -3.71
N CYS A 220 7.11 7.18 -2.86
CA CYS A 220 7.02 8.63 -2.73
C CYS A 220 6.65 9.38 -4.03
N ALA A 221 5.99 8.74 -4.99
CA ALA A 221 5.41 9.41 -6.15
C ALA A 221 4.27 10.35 -5.72
N PRO A 222 3.83 11.27 -6.57
CA PRO A 222 2.67 12.12 -6.28
C PRO A 222 1.40 11.30 -6.05
N LYS A 223 0.46 11.83 -5.25
CA LYS A 223 -0.85 11.22 -5.03
C LYS A 223 -1.58 11.03 -6.36
N GLY A 224 -2.31 9.91 -6.50
CA GLY A 224 -2.95 9.53 -7.75
C GLY A 224 -2.12 8.57 -8.61
N ALA A 225 -0.95 8.09 -8.12
CA ALA A 225 -0.12 7.12 -8.83
C ALA A 225 -0.13 5.76 -8.15
N ALA A 226 -0.63 4.75 -8.86
CA ALA A 226 -0.62 3.34 -8.50
C ALA A 226 -0.63 2.47 -9.77
N PHE A 227 -0.47 1.18 -9.61
CA PHE A 227 -0.52 0.23 -10.72
C PHE A 227 -1.43 -0.96 -10.40
N LEU A 228 -1.89 -1.61 -11.47
CA LEU A 228 -2.53 -2.90 -11.46
C LEU A 228 -1.73 -3.84 -12.38
N TYR A 229 -1.28 -4.97 -11.83
CA TYR A 229 -0.71 -6.09 -12.53
C TYR A 229 -1.79 -7.15 -12.77
N VAL A 230 -1.85 -7.68 -13.99
CA VAL A 230 -2.77 -8.74 -14.37
C VAL A 230 -2.01 -9.79 -15.18
N GLN A 231 -2.05 -11.04 -14.74
CA GLN A 231 -1.48 -12.13 -15.53
C GLN A 231 -2.01 -12.11 -16.98
N ARG A 232 -1.13 -12.38 -17.93
CA ARG A 232 -1.40 -12.21 -19.37
C ARG A 232 -2.67 -12.89 -19.84
N ASP A 233 -2.91 -14.13 -19.42
CA ASP A 233 -4.08 -14.93 -19.77
C ASP A 233 -5.38 -14.45 -19.11
N ARG A 234 -5.30 -13.59 -18.12
CA ARG A 234 -6.44 -13.00 -17.39
C ARG A 234 -6.84 -11.62 -17.90
N GLN A 235 -6.00 -10.94 -18.68
CA GLN A 235 -6.23 -9.55 -19.12
C GLN A 235 -7.52 -9.39 -19.94
N ALA A 236 -7.93 -10.40 -20.71
CA ALA A 236 -9.10 -10.33 -21.57
C ALA A 236 -10.42 -10.09 -20.80
N GLN A 237 -10.49 -10.47 -19.54
CA GLN A 237 -11.67 -10.31 -18.69
C GLN A 237 -11.64 -9.06 -17.81
N ILE A 238 -10.49 -8.36 -17.72
CA ILE A 238 -10.34 -7.18 -16.86
C ILE A 238 -10.60 -5.91 -17.67
N ARG A 239 -11.49 -5.07 -17.16
CA ARG A 239 -11.90 -3.81 -17.76
C ARG A 239 -11.69 -2.66 -16.76
N PRO A 240 -11.30 -1.46 -17.20
CA PRO A 240 -11.25 -0.31 -16.31
C PRO A 240 -12.64 0.03 -15.78
N LEU A 241 -12.69 0.67 -14.61
CA LEU A 241 -13.97 1.11 -14.02
C LEU A 241 -14.69 2.14 -14.90
N THR A 242 -13.92 2.91 -15.68
CA THR A 242 -14.44 3.88 -16.64
C THR A 242 -14.22 3.35 -18.05
N ILE A 243 -15.30 2.94 -18.72
CA ILE A 243 -15.26 2.51 -20.11
C ILE A 243 -15.16 3.75 -21.02
N SER A 244 -14.17 3.78 -21.92
CA SER A 244 -13.90 4.88 -22.81
C SER A 244 -13.59 4.40 -24.24
N HIS A 245 -12.90 5.23 -25.04
CA HIS A 245 -12.63 4.99 -26.47
C HIS A 245 -11.87 3.68 -26.77
N GLY A 246 -11.08 3.16 -25.82
CA GLY A 246 -10.36 1.89 -25.99
C GLY A 246 -11.28 0.68 -26.18
N ALA A 247 -12.54 0.75 -25.70
CA ALA A 247 -13.46 -0.39 -25.69
C ALA A 247 -13.86 -0.89 -27.11
N ASN A 248 -13.94 0.02 -28.07
CA ASN A 248 -14.27 -0.30 -29.47
C ASN A 248 -13.19 0.16 -30.45
N SER A 249 -11.96 0.39 -29.98
CA SER A 249 -10.86 0.78 -30.82
C SER A 249 -10.53 -0.30 -31.87
N PRO A 250 -10.41 0.03 -33.15
CA PRO A 250 -10.01 -0.90 -34.19
C PRO A 250 -8.50 -1.17 -34.21
N ARG A 251 -7.73 -0.54 -33.34
CA ARG A 251 -6.26 -0.66 -33.29
C ARG A 251 -5.84 -2.06 -32.86
N THR A 252 -4.79 -2.57 -33.52
CA THR A 252 -4.20 -3.89 -33.27
C THR A 252 -2.70 -3.82 -32.87
N ASP A 253 -2.15 -2.62 -32.83
CA ASP A 253 -0.76 -2.34 -32.44
C ASP A 253 -0.56 -2.43 -30.91
N ARG A 254 -1.65 -2.40 -30.14
CA ARG A 254 -1.68 -2.54 -28.68
C ARG A 254 -2.78 -3.52 -28.24
N SER A 255 -2.59 -4.17 -27.10
CA SER A 255 -3.66 -4.98 -26.51
C SER A 255 -4.86 -4.12 -26.11
N ARG A 256 -6.06 -4.71 -26.19
CA ARG A 256 -7.28 -4.04 -25.68
C ARG A 256 -7.11 -3.60 -24.23
N PHE A 257 -6.49 -4.43 -23.39
CA PHE A 257 -6.18 -4.11 -22.00
C PHE A 257 -5.44 -2.76 -21.87
N ARG A 258 -4.40 -2.54 -22.69
CA ARG A 258 -3.67 -1.28 -22.73
C ARG A 258 -4.52 -0.12 -23.27
N LEU A 259 -5.20 -0.33 -24.39
CA LEU A 259 -6.02 0.72 -25.03
C LEU A 259 -7.13 1.22 -24.10
N GLU A 260 -7.72 0.37 -23.27
CA GLU A 260 -8.77 0.76 -22.36
C GLU A 260 -8.27 1.44 -21.08
N PHE A 261 -7.14 0.98 -20.54
CA PHE A 261 -6.60 1.55 -19.29
C PHE A 261 -5.78 2.82 -19.51
N ASP A 262 -5.09 2.96 -20.65
CA ASP A 262 -4.27 4.13 -20.92
C ASP A 262 -5.11 5.39 -21.22
N TRP A 263 -6.42 5.20 -21.59
CA TRP A 263 -7.34 6.31 -21.84
C TRP A 263 -8.71 6.11 -21.17
N PRO A 264 -8.85 6.39 -19.88
CA PRO A 264 -10.15 6.33 -19.19
C PRO A 264 -11.03 7.59 -19.39
N GLY A 265 -10.64 8.52 -20.25
CA GLY A 265 -11.20 9.86 -20.44
C GLY A 265 -10.11 10.93 -20.20
N THR A 266 -10.45 12.21 -20.33
CA THR A 266 -9.51 13.31 -20.05
C THR A 266 -9.13 13.32 -18.56
N TYR A 267 -7.83 13.30 -18.27
CA TYR A 267 -7.31 13.31 -16.90
C TYR A 267 -5.91 13.93 -16.85
N ASP A 268 -5.42 14.23 -15.65
CA ASP A 268 -4.04 14.65 -15.41
C ASP A 268 -3.14 13.42 -15.17
N PRO A 269 -2.28 13.02 -16.14
CA PRO A 269 -1.38 11.87 -15.99
C PRO A 269 -0.08 12.19 -15.23
N SER A 270 0.12 13.43 -14.80
CA SER A 270 1.39 13.92 -14.26
C SER A 270 1.89 13.11 -13.06
N ALA A 271 0.99 12.57 -12.25
CA ALA A 271 1.35 11.70 -11.13
C ALA A 271 2.02 10.40 -11.61
N TYR A 272 1.47 9.75 -12.64
CA TYR A 272 2.08 8.56 -13.25
C TYR A 272 3.43 8.88 -13.87
N LEU A 273 3.48 9.99 -14.65
CA LEU A 273 4.69 10.40 -15.37
C LEU A 273 5.85 10.77 -14.44
N SER A 274 5.58 11.01 -13.17
CA SER A 274 6.58 11.32 -12.15
C SER A 274 7.11 10.08 -11.41
N VAL A 275 6.57 8.88 -11.66
CA VAL A 275 6.98 7.63 -10.98
C VAL A 275 8.45 7.30 -11.23
N PRO A 276 9.01 7.40 -12.46
CA PRO A 276 10.43 7.15 -12.70
C PRO A 276 11.34 8.04 -11.86
N THR A 277 11.03 9.34 -11.79
CA THR A 277 11.80 10.29 -10.97
C THR A 277 11.74 9.92 -9.49
N ALA A 278 10.60 9.44 -8.99
CA ALA A 278 10.49 8.98 -7.61
C ALA A 278 11.36 7.74 -7.35
N ILE A 279 11.35 6.77 -8.27
CA ILE A 279 12.18 5.56 -8.17
C ILE A 279 13.68 5.92 -8.21
N GLU A 280 14.08 6.76 -9.14
CA GLU A 280 15.48 7.20 -9.31
C GLU A 280 15.95 8.02 -8.09
N PHE A 281 15.15 9.02 -7.67
CA PHE A 281 15.51 9.90 -6.55
C PHE A 281 15.68 9.10 -5.25
N LEU A 282 14.70 8.29 -4.87
CA LEU A 282 14.77 7.48 -3.63
C LEU A 282 15.91 6.45 -3.70
N GLY A 283 16.07 5.79 -4.85
CA GLY A 283 17.15 4.84 -5.08
C GLY A 283 18.54 5.47 -5.07
N GLY A 284 18.64 6.74 -5.41
CA GLY A 284 19.91 7.50 -5.38
C GLY A 284 20.29 8.12 -4.04
N LEU A 285 19.41 8.07 -3.02
CA LEU A 285 19.69 8.70 -1.72
C LEU A 285 20.84 8.01 -0.96
N LEU A 286 21.05 6.73 -1.16
CA LEU A 286 22.02 5.92 -0.44
C LEU A 286 22.91 5.13 -1.42
N PRO A 287 24.19 4.89 -1.08
CA PRO A 287 25.11 4.15 -1.94
C PRO A 287 24.62 2.75 -2.33
N GLY A 288 23.93 2.03 -1.43
CA GLY A 288 23.35 0.71 -1.67
C GLY A 288 21.96 0.74 -2.31
N GLY A 289 21.47 1.92 -2.72
CA GLY A 289 20.20 2.07 -3.42
C GLY A 289 18.97 1.65 -2.61
N TRP A 290 17.95 1.15 -3.31
CA TRP A 290 16.70 0.68 -2.71
C TRP A 290 16.86 -0.41 -1.64
N PRO A 291 17.72 -1.42 -1.82
CA PRO A 291 17.93 -2.42 -0.76
C PRO A 291 18.39 -1.81 0.57
N GLU A 292 19.32 -0.85 0.52
CA GLU A 292 19.78 -0.17 1.73
C GLU A 292 18.70 0.73 2.33
N LEU A 293 17.94 1.45 1.50
CA LEU A 293 16.83 2.30 1.97
C LEU A 293 15.76 1.48 2.69
N MET A 294 15.32 0.37 2.09
CA MET A 294 14.36 -0.55 2.72
C MET A 294 14.90 -1.13 4.04
N ALA A 295 16.16 -1.55 4.06
CA ALA A 295 16.80 -2.08 5.26
C ALA A 295 16.90 -1.03 6.38
N ARG A 296 17.26 0.22 6.06
CA ARG A 296 17.30 1.32 7.05
C ARG A 296 15.91 1.67 7.60
N ASN A 297 14.90 1.74 6.74
CA ASN A 297 13.53 2.00 7.18
C ASN A 297 13.03 0.87 8.08
N ARG A 298 13.30 -0.40 7.72
CA ARG A 298 12.98 -1.55 8.56
C ARG A 298 13.68 -1.51 9.91
N ALA A 299 14.98 -1.22 9.94
CA ALA A 299 15.74 -1.13 11.18
C ALA A 299 15.18 -0.03 12.11
N LYS A 300 14.78 1.13 11.55
CA LYS A 300 14.11 2.20 12.31
C LYS A 300 12.74 1.75 12.84
N ALA A 301 11.93 1.04 12.05
CA ALA A 301 10.64 0.53 12.50
C ALA A 301 10.78 -0.47 13.66
N LEU A 302 11.77 -1.36 13.60
CA LEU A 302 12.10 -2.29 14.68
C LEU A 302 12.59 -1.56 15.94
N ALA A 303 13.46 -0.55 15.79
CA ALA A 303 13.91 0.29 16.90
C ALA A 303 12.76 1.07 17.53
N ALA A 304 11.88 1.65 16.71
CA ALA A 304 10.66 2.35 17.17
C ALA A 304 9.76 1.41 17.98
N ARG A 305 9.49 0.21 17.46
CA ARG A 305 8.69 -0.80 18.15
C ARG A 305 9.32 -1.19 19.49
N LYS A 306 10.63 -1.41 19.52
CA LYS A 306 11.36 -1.73 20.76
C LYS A 306 11.18 -0.63 21.80
N VAL A 307 11.47 0.63 21.44
CA VAL A 307 11.33 1.80 22.33
C VAL A 307 9.91 1.90 22.90
N LEU A 308 8.90 1.74 22.06
CA LEU A 308 7.50 1.82 22.47
C LEU A 308 7.08 0.64 23.37
N CYS A 309 7.49 -0.60 23.03
CA CYS A 309 7.21 -1.78 23.84
C CYS A 309 7.83 -1.68 25.24
N GLU A 310 9.09 -1.23 25.33
CA GLU A 310 9.79 -1.02 26.61
C GLU A 310 9.10 0.06 27.44
N ALA A 311 8.76 1.21 26.84
CA ALA A 311 8.12 2.31 27.54
C ALA A 311 6.70 1.99 28.06
N LEU A 312 5.98 1.17 27.31
CA LEU A 312 4.60 0.77 27.65
C LEU A 312 4.52 -0.56 28.40
N ASN A 313 5.66 -1.23 28.65
CA ASN A 313 5.77 -2.53 29.30
C ASN A 313 4.86 -3.59 28.64
N VAL A 314 4.92 -3.69 27.31
CA VAL A 314 4.17 -4.68 26.51
C VAL A 314 5.10 -5.48 25.62
N SER A 315 4.69 -6.71 25.31
CA SER A 315 5.44 -7.57 24.37
C SER A 315 5.17 -7.16 22.91
N PRO A 316 6.15 -7.35 22.00
CA PRO A 316 5.95 -7.19 20.57
C PRO A 316 4.80 -8.08 20.06
N PRO A 317 3.86 -7.55 19.24
CA PRO A 317 2.69 -8.31 18.80
C PRO A 317 2.97 -9.28 17.63
N CYS A 318 4.20 -9.28 17.07
CA CYS A 318 4.61 -10.16 15.99
C CYS A 318 6.14 -10.32 15.95
N PRO A 319 6.67 -11.39 15.31
CA PRO A 319 8.11 -11.56 15.11
C PRO A 319 8.68 -10.46 14.19
N ASP A 320 10.00 -10.22 14.31
CA ASP A 320 10.73 -9.21 13.54
C ASP A 320 10.67 -9.44 12.02
N GLU A 321 10.59 -10.70 11.59
CA GLU A 321 10.52 -11.07 10.18
C GLU A 321 9.23 -10.60 9.49
N MET A 322 8.18 -10.34 10.27
CA MET A 322 6.91 -9.81 9.76
C MET A 322 6.84 -8.27 9.77
N ILE A 323 7.95 -7.58 9.98
CA ILE A 323 8.04 -6.11 9.98
C ILE A 323 8.84 -5.61 8.78
N ALA A 324 8.28 -4.62 8.08
CA ALA A 324 8.97 -3.80 7.09
C ALA A 324 9.19 -2.37 7.63
N ALA A 325 8.58 -1.37 7.01
CA ALA A 325 8.70 0.03 7.44
C ALA A 325 7.53 0.51 8.34
N LEU A 326 6.60 -0.38 8.67
CA LEU A 326 5.49 -0.18 9.60
C LEU A 326 5.64 -1.09 10.80
N ALA A 327 5.29 -0.59 11.98
CA ALA A 327 5.18 -1.40 13.18
C ALA A 327 4.00 -0.94 14.04
N VAL A 328 3.40 -1.85 14.79
CA VAL A 328 2.34 -1.55 15.75
C VAL A 328 2.72 -2.00 17.15
N VAL A 329 2.15 -1.30 18.14
CA VAL A 329 2.27 -1.64 19.55
C VAL A 329 0.88 -1.55 20.19
N PRO A 330 0.44 -2.58 20.93
CA PRO A 330 -0.82 -2.55 21.66
C PRO A 330 -0.83 -1.44 22.71
N LEU A 331 -1.99 -0.81 22.86
CA LEU A 331 -2.25 0.21 23.88
C LEU A 331 -3.36 -0.27 24.82
N PRO A 332 -3.46 0.28 26.06
CA PRO A 332 -4.62 0.09 26.90
C PRO A 332 -5.91 0.49 26.18
N ASP A 333 -7.04 -0.12 26.55
CA ASP A 333 -8.36 0.18 26.01
C ASP A 333 -8.72 1.66 26.18
N GLY A 334 -9.40 2.25 25.20
CA GLY A 334 -9.79 3.66 25.26
C GLY A 334 -10.15 4.25 23.89
N SER A 335 -10.49 5.54 23.88
CA SER A 335 -10.82 6.25 22.65
C SER A 335 -9.57 6.46 21.79
N TYR A 336 -9.55 5.86 20.59
CA TYR A 336 -8.46 6.07 19.65
C TYR A 336 -8.43 7.51 19.11
N GLN A 337 -9.61 8.11 18.84
CA GLN A 337 -9.70 9.49 18.35
C GLN A 337 -9.16 10.50 19.37
N ALA A 338 -9.57 10.35 20.65
CA ALA A 338 -9.13 11.26 21.71
C ALA A 338 -7.61 11.23 21.88
N LEU A 339 -7.03 10.03 21.95
CA LEU A 339 -5.58 9.87 22.08
C LEU A 339 -4.81 10.43 20.89
N GLN A 340 -5.26 10.13 19.65
CA GLN A 340 -4.63 10.64 18.43
C GLN A 340 -4.70 12.18 18.37
N THR A 341 -5.85 12.76 18.73
CA THR A 341 -6.03 14.22 18.80
C THR A 341 -5.13 14.85 19.85
N SER A 342 -4.99 14.23 21.04
CA SER A 342 -4.13 14.71 22.11
C SER A 342 -2.64 14.66 21.72
N LEU A 343 -2.20 13.61 21.03
CA LEU A 343 -0.84 13.50 20.50
C LEU A 343 -0.50 14.64 19.53
N LEU A 344 -1.43 14.95 18.60
CA LEU A 344 -1.23 16.04 17.67
C LEU A 344 -1.27 17.40 18.36
N ASN A 345 -2.31 17.70 19.12
CA ASN A 345 -2.56 19.04 19.64
C ASN A 345 -1.63 19.44 20.81
N GLN A 346 -1.28 18.50 21.70
CA GLN A 346 -0.47 18.79 22.87
C GLN A 346 1.03 18.58 22.64
N TYR A 347 1.39 17.62 21.74
CA TYR A 347 2.77 17.23 21.51
C TYR A 347 3.25 17.49 20.08
N GLY A 348 2.35 17.86 19.15
CA GLY A 348 2.69 18.02 17.73
C GLY A 348 3.16 16.71 17.09
N ILE A 349 2.58 15.59 17.47
CA ILE A 349 2.93 14.27 16.91
C ILE A 349 1.81 13.78 16.02
N GLU A 350 2.09 13.60 14.74
CA GLU A 350 1.18 12.95 13.80
C GLU A 350 1.49 11.44 13.72
N VAL A 351 0.66 10.65 14.37
CA VAL A 351 0.74 9.18 14.38
C VAL A 351 -0.66 8.58 14.43
N PRO A 352 -1.00 7.54 13.67
CA PRO A 352 -2.31 6.91 13.76
C PRO A 352 -2.45 6.06 15.02
N ILE A 353 -3.59 6.22 15.70
CA ILE A 353 -4.07 5.28 16.69
C ILE A 353 -5.18 4.47 16.02
N VAL A 354 -4.96 3.18 15.85
CA VAL A 354 -5.82 2.29 15.05
C VAL A 354 -6.74 1.51 15.96
N PRO A 355 -8.08 1.53 15.75
CA PRO A 355 -9.01 0.64 16.46
C PRO A 355 -8.79 -0.79 15.97
N TRP A 356 -8.30 -1.68 16.85
CA TRP A 356 -8.01 -3.07 16.50
C TRP A 356 -8.09 -4.01 17.71
N PRO A 357 -8.78 -5.14 17.59
CA PRO A 357 -9.61 -5.59 16.46
C PRO A 357 -10.94 -4.84 16.36
N GLY A 358 -11.22 -3.89 17.21
CA GLY A 358 -12.42 -3.07 17.26
C GLY A 358 -12.84 -2.74 18.69
N GLY A 359 -13.95 -2.03 18.85
CA GLY A 359 -14.43 -1.56 20.16
C GLY A 359 -13.45 -0.57 20.79
N GLN A 360 -13.08 -0.82 22.05
CA GLN A 360 -12.12 0.01 22.81
C GLN A 360 -10.65 -0.41 22.58
N LYS A 361 -10.40 -1.55 21.94
CA LYS A 361 -9.04 -2.03 21.62
C LYS A 361 -8.37 -1.12 20.62
N ARG A 362 -7.11 -0.76 20.86
CA ARG A 362 -6.37 0.17 20.00
C ARG A 362 -4.88 -0.16 19.94
N LEU A 363 -4.28 0.19 18.82
CA LEU A 363 -2.85 0.07 18.56
C LEU A 363 -2.29 1.44 18.19
N VAL A 364 -1.07 1.77 18.60
CA VAL A 364 -0.30 2.82 17.93
C VAL A 364 0.44 2.20 16.75
N ARG A 365 0.29 2.80 15.55
CA ARG A 365 1.00 2.36 14.34
C ARG A 365 2.02 3.41 13.92
N VAL A 366 3.30 3.07 14.01
CA VAL A 366 4.39 3.94 13.56
C VAL A 366 4.83 3.58 12.15
N ALA A 367 5.18 4.60 11.37
CA ALA A 367 5.83 4.49 10.07
C ALA A 367 7.26 5.00 10.17
N ALA A 368 8.21 4.29 9.54
CA ALA A 368 9.61 4.69 9.52
C ALA A 368 10.06 5.01 8.10
N GLN A 369 10.45 6.25 7.87
CA GLN A 369 11.03 6.72 6.62
C GLN A 369 12.45 7.26 6.87
N ILE A 370 13.25 7.41 5.82
CA ILE A 370 14.65 7.81 5.90
C ILE A 370 14.86 9.08 6.72
N TYR A 371 13.93 10.03 6.68
CA TYR A 371 14.00 11.30 7.40
C TYR A 371 13.62 11.21 8.89
N ASN A 372 13.13 10.07 9.37
CA ASN A 372 12.82 9.90 10.79
C ASN A 372 14.08 9.53 11.59
N THR A 373 14.09 9.91 12.88
CA THR A 373 15.13 9.57 13.85
C THR A 373 14.57 8.76 15.01
N VAL A 374 15.40 7.97 15.68
CA VAL A 374 14.98 7.18 16.85
C VAL A 374 14.45 8.07 17.98
N SER A 375 15.04 9.26 18.17
CA SER A 375 14.59 10.22 19.17
C SER A 375 13.15 10.70 18.97
N GLN A 376 12.63 10.68 17.75
CA GLN A 376 11.21 10.99 17.50
C GLN A 376 10.27 9.90 18.06
N TYR A 377 10.68 8.64 18.05
CA TYR A 377 9.90 7.55 18.65
C TYR A 377 10.04 7.51 20.17
N GLU A 378 11.20 7.90 20.72
CA GLU A 378 11.37 8.10 22.16
C GLU A 378 10.47 9.23 22.68
N TYR A 379 10.33 10.32 21.90
CA TYR A 379 9.43 11.41 22.21
C TYR A 379 7.97 10.97 22.17
N LEU A 380 7.57 10.17 21.16
CA LEU A 380 6.24 9.55 21.10
C LEU A 380 5.99 8.67 22.33
N ALA A 381 6.97 7.85 22.72
CA ALA A 381 6.85 6.96 23.90
C ALA A 381 6.59 7.77 25.19
N GLN A 382 7.35 8.86 25.39
CA GLN A 382 7.16 9.75 26.54
C GLN A 382 5.77 10.41 26.56
N ALA A 383 5.27 10.85 25.38
CA ALA A 383 3.96 11.43 25.22
C ALA A 383 2.84 10.41 25.53
N LEU A 384 2.97 9.19 25.00
CA LEU A 384 2.02 8.11 25.25
C LEU A 384 1.94 7.74 26.74
N VAL A 385 3.08 7.55 27.42
CA VAL A 385 3.08 7.23 28.85
C VAL A 385 2.34 8.28 29.66
N LYS A 386 2.53 9.58 29.37
CA LYS A 386 1.86 10.67 30.08
C LYS A 386 0.34 10.71 29.79
N LEU A 387 -0.03 10.58 28.52
CA LEU A 387 -1.45 10.64 28.13
C LEU A 387 -2.23 9.43 28.65
N LEU A 388 -1.64 8.22 28.57
CA LEU A 388 -2.28 7.00 29.08
C LEU A 388 -2.40 7.00 30.61
N ALA A 389 -1.43 7.55 31.34
CA ALA A 389 -1.54 7.74 32.79
C ALA A 389 -2.67 8.72 33.15
N ALA A 390 -2.88 9.78 32.37
CA ALA A 390 -3.97 10.73 32.57
C ALA A 390 -5.35 10.16 32.19
N GLU A 391 -5.41 9.18 31.27
CA GLU A 391 -6.65 8.47 30.94
C GLU A 391 -7.07 7.47 32.04
N ALA A 392 -6.11 6.96 32.82
CA ALA A 392 -6.34 5.95 33.87
C ALA A 392 -6.72 6.54 35.22
N GLY A 393 -6.48 7.82 35.49
CA GLY A 393 -6.79 8.56 36.70
C GLY A 393 -8.07 9.37 36.59
#